data_50d7064bd31d43c1099381e22e2ee8db
#
_entry.id   50d7064bd31d43c1099381e22e2ee8db
#
_cell.length_a   1.000
_cell.length_b   1.000
_cell.length_c   1.000
_cell.angle_alpha   90.00
_cell.angle_beta   90.00
_cell.angle_gamma   90.00
#
_symmetry.space_group_name_H-M   'P 1'
#
loop_
_entity.id
_entity.type
_entity.pdbx_description
1 polymer ?
#
loop_
_entity_poly.entity_id
_entity_poly.type
_entity_poly.pdbx_seq_one_letter_code
_entity_poly.pdbx_strand_id
1 'polypeptide(L)'
;SREGTVVDADDLVAEMVATAKQKTEELGKINDFSDAEKEELYATIGLGALKYFLLKVEPKKRLLFDPAESIDFQGNTGPFIQYTHARIKSLLSKANYQFAPADYSKIKLSPTELEMVMLLAKYPTEITEAAKAYSPAFIGNYLYEVAKLFNKFYHEVPPIIKEEDVAVKQHRLNICKIAADVIKSGMGILGI
;
A
#
# COMPACT_ATOMS: atom_id res chain seq x y z
N SER A 1 -1.58 -29.35 20.06
CA SER A 1 -1.70 -29.84 18.69
C SER A 1 -0.99 -31.18 18.54
N ARG A 2 -1.57 -32.12 17.82
CA ARG A 2 -1.02 -33.51 17.75
C ARG A 2 0.20 -33.67 16.83
N GLU A 3 0.52 -32.70 15.99
CA GLU A 3 1.68 -32.75 15.07
C GLU A 3 2.02 -31.32 14.60
N GLY A 4 2.66 -30.53 15.42
CA GLY A 4 3.10 -29.23 14.97
C GLY A 4 4.00 -28.60 16.01
N THR A 5 5.12 -28.08 15.60
CA THR A 5 5.89 -27.13 16.37
C THR A 5 4.99 -25.93 16.68
N VAL A 6 4.76 -25.69 17.96
CA VAL A 6 4.12 -24.47 18.42
C VAL A 6 5.12 -23.34 18.13
N VAL A 7 4.77 -22.41 17.27
CA VAL A 7 5.57 -21.20 17.05
C VAL A 7 5.05 -20.16 18.04
N ASP A 8 5.92 -19.62 18.86
CA ASP A 8 5.60 -18.53 19.75
C ASP A 8 5.32 -17.25 18.93
N ALA A 9 4.34 -16.48 19.35
CA ALA A 9 3.96 -15.26 18.60
C ALA A 9 5.08 -14.20 18.65
N ASP A 10 5.79 -14.11 19.77
CA ASP A 10 6.89 -13.15 19.93
C ASP A 10 8.08 -13.55 19.06
N ASP A 11 8.39 -14.86 18.97
CA ASP A 11 9.44 -15.38 18.07
C ASP A 11 9.09 -15.11 16.60
N LEU A 12 7.82 -15.29 16.21
CA LEU A 12 7.36 -15.00 14.87
C LEU A 12 7.50 -13.51 14.53
N VAL A 13 7.10 -12.64 15.44
CA VAL A 13 7.26 -11.18 15.26
C VAL A 13 8.74 -10.82 15.12
N ALA A 14 9.62 -11.37 15.97
CA ALA A 14 11.05 -11.13 15.90
C ALA A 14 11.66 -11.59 14.57
N GLU A 15 11.26 -12.76 14.06
CA GLU A 15 11.67 -13.28 12.75
C GLU A 15 11.22 -12.35 11.63
N MET A 16 9.97 -11.86 11.66
CA MET A 16 9.44 -10.94 10.67
C MET A 16 10.19 -9.61 10.64
N VAL A 17 10.53 -9.05 11.81
CA VAL A 17 11.32 -7.81 11.91
C VAL A 17 12.74 -8.03 11.39
N ALA A 18 13.38 -9.15 11.73
CA ALA A 18 14.71 -9.48 11.23
C ALA A 18 14.73 -9.65 9.70
N THR A 19 13.73 -10.31 9.14
CA THR A 19 13.59 -10.50 7.68
C THR A 19 13.32 -9.17 6.99
N ALA A 20 12.48 -8.30 7.58
CA ALA A 20 12.24 -6.94 7.09
C ALA A 20 13.51 -6.09 7.07
N LYS A 21 14.33 -6.19 8.13
CA LYS A 21 15.64 -5.53 8.22
C LYS A 21 16.52 -5.94 7.05
N GLN A 22 16.76 -7.24 6.88
CA GLN A 22 17.60 -7.76 5.81
C GLN A 22 17.13 -7.24 4.43
N LYS A 23 15.85 -7.41 4.10
CA LYS A 23 15.29 -6.99 2.82
C LYS A 23 15.37 -5.49 2.58
N THR A 24 15.17 -4.69 3.63
CA THR A 24 15.22 -3.22 3.53
C THR A 24 16.66 -2.72 3.34
N GLU A 25 17.62 -3.34 4.02
CA GLU A 25 19.06 -3.04 3.87
C GLU A 25 19.55 -3.40 2.45
N GLU A 26 19.12 -4.55 1.90
CA GLU A 26 19.43 -4.94 0.52
C GLU A 26 18.94 -3.92 -0.51
N LEU A 27 17.82 -3.24 -0.25
CA LEU A 27 17.29 -2.17 -1.13
C LEU A 27 18.11 -0.87 -1.05
N GLY A 28 18.92 -0.65 -0.01
CA GLY A 28 19.89 0.44 0.12
C GLY A 28 19.29 1.86 0.17
N LYS A 29 18.01 2.03 0.52
CA LYS A 29 17.32 3.33 0.48
C LYS A 29 17.15 4.02 1.84
N ILE A 30 17.91 3.57 2.85
CA ILE A 30 17.79 4.01 4.26
C ILE A 30 19.06 4.65 4.81
N ASN A 31 19.97 5.09 3.93
CA ASN A 31 21.26 5.63 4.34
C ASN A 31 21.14 6.91 5.17
N ASP A 32 20.07 7.68 4.96
CA ASP A 32 19.84 8.96 5.64
C ASP A 32 19.06 8.81 6.97
N PHE A 33 18.69 7.57 7.34
CA PHE A 33 17.93 7.29 8.57
C PHE A 33 18.88 7.07 9.74
N SER A 34 18.53 7.59 10.92
CA SER A 34 19.18 7.23 12.18
C SER A 34 18.90 5.76 12.55
N ASP A 35 19.70 5.19 13.44
CA ASP A 35 19.49 3.80 13.85
C ASP A 35 18.12 3.57 14.50
N ALA A 36 17.63 4.54 15.28
CA ALA A 36 16.28 4.47 15.87
C ALA A 36 15.17 4.47 14.80
N GLU A 37 15.28 5.33 13.77
CA GLU A 37 14.33 5.36 12.66
C GLU A 37 14.36 4.07 11.83
N LYS A 38 15.54 3.46 11.67
CA LYS A 38 15.67 2.15 11.00
C LYS A 38 14.97 1.05 11.76
N GLU A 39 15.17 0.95 13.06
CA GLU A 39 14.52 -0.07 13.90
C GLU A 39 13.00 0.09 13.90
N GLU A 40 12.48 1.33 13.98
CA GLU A 40 11.04 1.61 13.85
C GLU A 40 10.51 1.20 12.46
N LEU A 41 11.26 1.50 11.39
CA LEU A 41 10.90 1.12 10.03
C LEU A 41 10.84 -0.41 9.85
N TYR A 42 11.83 -1.15 10.38
CA TYR A 42 11.85 -2.61 10.29
C TYR A 42 10.67 -3.23 11.05
N ALA A 43 10.35 -2.71 12.23
CA ALA A 43 9.18 -3.13 12.98
C ALA A 43 7.88 -2.84 12.23
N THR A 44 7.75 -1.65 11.64
CA THR A 44 6.58 -1.25 10.85
C THR A 44 6.38 -2.15 9.63
N ILE A 45 7.46 -2.47 8.90
CA ILE A 45 7.39 -3.35 7.73
C ILE A 45 7.10 -4.79 8.14
N GLY A 46 7.83 -5.32 9.15
CA GLY A 46 7.68 -6.70 9.60
C GLY A 46 6.29 -6.99 10.16
N LEU A 47 5.80 -6.15 11.07
CA LEU A 47 4.44 -6.28 11.62
C LEU A 47 3.37 -6.02 10.56
N GLY A 48 3.59 -5.06 9.68
CA GLY A 48 2.67 -4.77 8.58
C GLY A 48 2.54 -5.95 7.62
N ALA A 49 3.66 -6.61 7.28
CA ALA A 49 3.68 -7.80 6.45
C ALA A 49 2.91 -8.96 7.10
N LEU A 50 3.18 -9.25 8.38
CA LEU A 50 2.50 -10.30 9.13
C LEU A 50 1.00 -10.07 9.20
N LYS A 51 0.57 -8.89 9.66
CA LYS A 51 -0.84 -8.54 9.78
C LYS A 51 -1.55 -8.63 8.44
N TYR A 52 -0.96 -8.06 7.40
CA TYR A 52 -1.54 -8.09 6.07
C TYR A 52 -1.69 -9.52 5.55
N PHE A 53 -0.66 -10.36 5.70
CA PHE A 53 -0.69 -11.74 5.26
C PHE A 53 -1.83 -12.53 5.90
N LEU A 54 -2.06 -12.32 7.19
CA LEU A 54 -3.15 -12.96 7.92
C LEU A 54 -4.53 -12.42 7.50
N LEU A 55 -4.64 -11.10 7.29
CA LEU A 55 -5.92 -10.43 7.07
C LEU A 55 -6.39 -10.45 5.61
N LYS A 56 -5.49 -10.64 4.63
CA LYS A 56 -5.87 -10.76 3.20
C LYS A 56 -6.63 -12.03 2.84
N VAL A 57 -6.62 -13.02 3.74
CA VAL A 57 -7.31 -14.31 3.55
C VAL A 57 -8.60 -14.32 4.36
N GLU A 58 -9.64 -14.89 3.77
CA GLU A 58 -10.93 -15.04 4.46
C GLU A 58 -10.77 -15.85 5.77
N PRO A 59 -11.39 -15.42 6.89
CA PRO A 59 -11.20 -16.04 8.21
C PRO A 59 -11.51 -17.55 8.28
N LYS A 60 -12.32 -18.06 7.36
CA LYS A 60 -12.70 -19.48 7.31
C LYS A 60 -11.75 -20.35 6.48
N LYS A 61 -10.82 -19.76 5.74
CA LYS A 61 -9.85 -20.47 4.89
C LYS A 61 -8.61 -20.85 5.69
N ARG A 62 -8.04 -21.99 5.35
CA ARG A 62 -6.72 -22.38 5.88
C ARG A 62 -5.65 -21.50 5.25
N LEU A 63 -4.70 -21.07 6.05
CA LEU A 63 -3.56 -20.27 5.65
C LEU A 63 -2.28 -21.05 5.94
N LEU A 64 -1.42 -21.17 4.95
CA LEU A 64 -0.02 -21.57 5.13
C LEU A 64 0.81 -20.29 5.16
N PHE A 65 1.45 -20.03 6.30
CA PHE A 65 2.26 -18.83 6.48
C PHE A 65 3.70 -19.10 6.01
N ASP A 66 4.21 -18.20 5.17
CA ASP A 66 5.61 -18.14 4.74
C ASP A 66 6.15 -16.73 5.04
N PRO A 67 7.10 -16.60 5.99
CA PRO A 67 7.70 -15.31 6.34
C PRO A 67 8.36 -14.61 5.15
N ALA A 68 9.10 -15.35 4.32
CA ALA A 68 9.85 -14.77 3.21
C ALA A 68 8.94 -14.24 2.11
N GLU A 69 7.84 -14.95 1.80
CA GLU A 69 6.82 -14.52 0.84
C GLU A 69 6.05 -13.29 1.36
N SER A 70 5.75 -13.25 2.66
CA SER A 70 4.94 -12.19 3.25
C SER A 70 5.63 -10.81 3.26
N ILE A 71 6.97 -10.78 3.26
CA ILE A 71 7.80 -9.55 3.27
C ILE A 71 8.29 -9.15 1.86
N ASP A 72 7.81 -9.78 0.80
CA ASP A 72 8.17 -9.37 -0.54
C ASP A 72 7.63 -7.96 -0.85
N PHE A 73 8.49 -7.10 -1.43
CA PHE A 73 8.10 -5.78 -1.95
C PHE A 73 7.42 -5.86 -3.32
N GLN A 74 7.17 -7.05 -3.81
CA GLN A 74 6.41 -7.34 -5.03
C GLN A 74 5.24 -8.28 -4.69
N GLY A 75 4.22 -8.27 -5.52
CA GLY A 75 3.06 -9.14 -5.31
C GLY A 75 2.06 -8.65 -4.26
N ASN A 76 1.20 -9.56 -3.80
CA ASN A 76 0.10 -9.23 -2.88
C ASN A 76 0.57 -9.28 -1.42
N THR A 77 1.30 -8.25 -0.98
CA THR A 77 1.94 -8.16 0.32
C THR A 77 1.71 -6.79 0.97
N GLY A 78 1.80 -6.73 2.31
CA GLY A 78 1.74 -5.47 3.06
C GLY A 78 2.85 -4.49 2.64
N PRO A 79 4.12 -4.91 2.59
CA PRO A 79 5.23 -4.07 2.15
C PRO A 79 5.07 -3.48 0.74
N PHE A 80 4.47 -4.19 -0.21
CA PHE A 80 4.16 -3.65 -1.53
C PHE A 80 3.22 -2.44 -1.44
N ILE A 81 2.18 -2.53 -0.61
CA ILE A 81 1.20 -1.45 -0.42
C ILE A 81 1.84 -0.28 0.34
N GLN A 82 2.60 -0.56 1.41
CA GLN A 82 3.33 0.45 2.19
C GLN A 82 4.34 1.20 1.30
N TYR A 83 5.10 0.48 0.46
CA TYR A 83 6.06 1.08 -0.46
C TYR A 83 5.36 1.95 -1.53
N THR A 84 4.21 1.50 -2.03
CA THR A 84 3.40 2.30 -2.96
C THR A 84 2.95 3.60 -2.29
N HIS A 85 2.46 3.56 -1.05
CA HIS A 85 2.11 4.77 -0.29
C HIS A 85 3.30 5.72 -0.11
N ALA A 86 4.47 5.20 0.29
CA ALA A 86 5.68 6.00 0.46
C ALA A 86 6.11 6.67 -0.86
N ARG A 87 6.04 5.95 -2.00
CA ARG A 87 6.29 6.49 -3.34
C ARG A 87 5.35 7.65 -3.66
N ILE A 88 4.06 7.50 -3.40
CA ILE A 88 3.07 8.56 -3.62
C ILE A 88 3.41 9.78 -2.76
N LYS A 89 3.69 9.59 -1.48
CA LYS A 89 4.05 10.69 -0.57
C LYS A 89 5.29 11.43 -1.03
N SER A 90 6.33 10.72 -1.49
CA SER A 90 7.53 11.32 -2.06
C SER A 90 7.22 12.15 -3.32
N LEU A 91 6.36 11.63 -4.21
CA LEU A 91 5.93 12.35 -5.41
C LEU A 91 5.20 13.66 -5.06
N LEU A 92 4.23 13.60 -4.16
CA LEU A 92 3.46 14.76 -3.71
C LEU A 92 4.35 15.81 -3.03
N SER A 93 5.31 15.38 -2.22
CA SER A 93 6.30 16.27 -1.59
C SER A 93 7.17 16.97 -2.62
N LYS A 94 7.73 16.23 -3.59
CA LYS A 94 8.55 16.80 -4.68
C LYS A 94 7.77 17.75 -5.59
N ALA A 95 6.47 17.52 -5.74
CA ALA A 95 5.59 18.41 -6.50
C ALA A 95 5.14 19.64 -5.71
N ASN A 96 5.49 19.77 -4.41
CA ASN A 96 4.96 20.78 -3.49
C ASN A 96 3.43 20.82 -3.57
N TYR A 97 2.80 19.64 -3.58
CA TYR A 97 1.38 19.50 -3.83
C TYR A 97 0.51 20.26 -2.85
N GLN A 98 -0.42 21.03 -3.39
CA GLN A 98 -1.54 21.61 -2.67
C GLN A 98 -2.83 21.22 -3.39
N PHE A 99 -3.86 20.92 -2.63
CA PHE A 99 -5.15 20.59 -3.22
C PHE A 99 -5.73 21.81 -3.96
N ALA A 100 -6.10 21.59 -5.22
CA ALA A 100 -6.91 22.51 -5.99
C ALA A 100 -7.83 21.69 -6.91
N PRO A 101 -9.07 22.16 -7.17
CA PRO A 101 -9.92 21.50 -8.16
C PRO A 101 -9.28 21.60 -9.54
N ALA A 102 -9.35 20.51 -10.30
CA ALA A 102 -8.93 20.50 -11.69
C ALA A 102 -10.06 20.98 -12.61
N ASP A 103 -9.71 21.66 -13.70
CA ASP A 103 -10.68 22.06 -14.72
C ASP A 103 -10.95 20.92 -15.69
N TYR A 104 -11.96 20.11 -15.37
CA TYR A 104 -12.32 18.94 -16.16
C TYR A 104 -12.87 19.25 -17.54
N SER A 105 -13.23 20.50 -17.84
CA SER A 105 -13.65 20.90 -19.20
C SER A 105 -12.50 20.83 -20.22
N LYS A 106 -11.26 20.81 -19.73
CA LYS A 106 -10.02 20.79 -20.54
C LYS A 106 -9.27 19.48 -20.49
N ILE A 107 -9.68 18.54 -19.62
CA ILE A 107 -8.97 17.29 -19.41
C ILE A 107 -9.63 16.16 -20.18
N LYS A 108 -8.84 15.46 -21.00
CA LYS A 108 -9.22 14.17 -21.56
C LYS A 108 -8.56 13.06 -20.75
N LEU A 109 -9.36 12.33 -19.98
CA LEU A 109 -8.86 11.21 -19.18
C LEU A 109 -8.37 10.08 -20.07
N SER A 110 -7.21 9.53 -19.74
CA SER A 110 -6.77 8.24 -20.29
C SER A 110 -7.61 7.09 -19.69
N PRO A 111 -7.64 5.91 -20.35
CA PRO A 111 -8.32 4.74 -19.79
C PRO A 111 -7.86 4.40 -18.38
N THR A 112 -6.56 4.45 -18.11
CA THR A 112 -5.98 4.12 -16.80
C THR A 112 -6.31 5.18 -15.74
N GLU A 113 -6.37 6.46 -16.08
CA GLU A 113 -6.85 7.51 -15.19
C GLU A 113 -8.31 7.29 -14.81
N LEU A 114 -9.15 6.92 -15.78
CA LEU A 114 -10.56 6.60 -15.52
C LEU A 114 -10.70 5.36 -14.64
N GLU A 115 -9.98 4.27 -14.93
CA GLU A 115 -9.95 3.06 -14.10
C GLU A 115 -9.57 3.40 -12.65
N MET A 116 -8.55 4.26 -12.46
CA MET A 116 -8.08 4.64 -11.13
C MET A 116 -9.14 5.44 -10.36
N VAL A 117 -9.78 6.41 -11.00
CA VAL A 117 -10.87 7.19 -10.38
C VAL A 117 -12.04 6.29 -9.99
N MET A 118 -12.45 5.37 -10.88
CA MET A 118 -13.54 4.43 -10.62
C MET A 118 -13.21 3.45 -9.48
N LEU A 119 -11.95 2.98 -9.41
CA LEU A 119 -11.51 2.10 -8.34
C LEU A 119 -11.52 2.83 -6.99
N LEU A 120 -10.96 4.05 -6.93
CA LEU A 120 -10.94 4.84 -5.71
C LEU A 120 -12.34 5.18 -5.20
N ALA A 121 -13.30 5.44 -6.10
CA ALA A 121 -14.69 5.72 -5.75
C ALA A 121 -15.40 4.54 -5.07
N LYS A 122 -14.91 3.30 -5.24
CA LYS A 122 -15.48 2.10 -4.60
C LYS A 122 -15.14 1.97 -3.12
N TYR A 123 -14.17 2.72 -2.60
CA TYR A 123 -13.67 2.54 -1.24
C TYR A 123 -14.74 2.49 -0.15
N PRO A 124 -15.75 3.39 -0.10
CA PRO A 124 -16.81 3.31 0.90
C PRO A 124 -17.65 2.03 0.80
N THR A 125 -17.87 1.54 -0.42
CA THR A 125 -18.60 0.29 -0.67
C THR A 125 -17.81 -0.92 -0.16
N GLU A 126 -16.50 -0.97 -0.41
CA GLU A 126 -15.63 -2.06 0.05
C GLU A 126 -15.59 -2.15 1.58
N ILE A 127 -15.55 -1.00 2.28
CA ILE A 127 -15.66 -0.99 3.75
C ILE A 127 -17.00 -1.56 4.20
N THR A 128 -18.09 -1.17 3.55
CA THR A 128 -19.43 -1.65 3.90
C THR A 128 -19.55 -3.15 3.69
N GLU A 129 -19.07 -3.67 2.57
CA GLU A 129 -19.09 -5.11 2.28
C GLU A 129 -18.19 -5.92 3.22
N ALA A 130 -17.00 -5.40 3.56
CA ALA A 130 -16.13 -6.00 4.56
C ALA A 130 -16.83 -6.12 5.92
N ALA A 131 -17.52 -5.08 6.35
CA ALA A 131 -18.26 -5.07 7.62
C ALA A 131 -19.43 -6.07 7.60
N LYS A 132 -20.23 -6.12 6.54
CA LYS A 132 -21.34 -7.07 6.38
C LYS A 132 -20.86 -8.53 6.37
N ALA A 133 -19.73 -8.77 5.72
CA ALA A 133 -19.14 -10.11 5.61
C ALA A 133 -18.32 -10.53 6.85
N TYR A 134 -18.08 -9.62 7.80
CA TYR A 134 -17.15 -9.82 8.93
C TYR A 134 -15.78 -10.31 8.45
N SER A 135 -15.29 -9.74 7.32
CA SER A 135 -14.06 -10.19 6.68
C SER A 135 -13.15 -9.02 6.28
N PRO A 136 -12.01 -8.86 6.94
CA PRO A 136 -11.02 -7.83 6.58
C PRO A 136 -10.37 -8.09 5.21
N ALA A 137 -10.52 -9.30 4.67
CA ALA A 137 -9.94 -9.67 3.38
C ALA A 137 -10.45 -8.81 2.22
N PHE A 138 -11.69 -8.30 2.29
CA PHE A 138 -12.21 -7.35 1.32
C PHE A 138 -11.33 -6.09 1.25
N ILE A 139 -11.03 -5.49 2.42
CA ILE A 139 -10.20 -4.29 2.49
C ILE A 139 -8.77 -4.60 2.01
N GLY A 140 -8.16 -5.69 2.51
CA GLY A 140 -6.79 -6.06 2.14
C GLY A 140 -6.63 -6.24 0.63
N ASN A 141 -7.50 -7.04 0.01
CA ASN A 141 -7.44 -7.29 -1.43
C ASN A 141 -7.76 -6.03 -2.25
N TYR A 142 -8.71 -5.21 -1.82
CA TYR A 142 -9.00 -3.94 -2.46
C TYR A 142 -7.77 -3.00 -2.44
N LEU A 143 -7.09 -2.87 -1.31
CA LEU A 143 -5.88 -2.04 -1.21
C LEU A 143 -4.75 -2.53 -2.10
N TYR A 144 -4.62 -3.83 -2.26
CA TYR A 144 -3.68 -4.40 -3.23
C TYR A 144 -4.02 -3.99 -4.66
N GLU A 145 -5.29 -4.07 -5.06
CA GLU A 145 -5.70 -3.63 -6.41
C GLU A 145 -5.49 -2.13 -6.60
N VAL A 146 -5.74 -1.29 -5.58
CA VAL A 146 -5.42 0.15 -5.61
C VAL A 146 -3.92 0.37 -5.82
N ALA A 147 -3.06 -0.31 -5.06
CA ALA A 147 -1.62 -0.17 -5.18
C ALA A 147 -1.10 -0.66 -6.54
N LYS A 148 -1.62 -1.78 -7.04
CA LYS A 148 -1.27 -2.35 -8.35
C LYS A 148 -1.68 -1.42 -9.50
N LEU A 149 -2.92 -0.94 -9.48
CA LEU A 149 -3.41 -0.03 -10.51
C LEU A 149 -2.69 1.32 -10.45
N PHE A 150 -2.38 1.82 -9.24
CA PHE A 150 -1.56 3.03 -9.08
C PHE A 150 -0.18 2.87 -9.72
N ASN A 151 0.49 1.75 -9.51
CA ASN A 151 1.79 1.49 -10.13
C ASN A 151 1.68 1.44 -11.66
N LYS A 152 0.63 0.80 -12.21
CA LYS A 152 0.33 0.84 -13.66
C LYS A 152 0.14 2.28 -14.14
N PHE A 153 -0.73 3.05 -13.49
CA PHE A 153 -0.98 4.47 -13.80
C PHE A 153 0.32 5.29 -13.80
N TYR A 154 1.14 5.14 -12.75
CA TYR A 154 2.39 5.88 -12.61
C TYR A 154 3.40 5.58 -13.72
N HIS A 155 3.38 4.37 -14.30
CA HIS A 155 4.26 3.99 -15.40
C HIS A 155 3.71 4.38 -16.78
N GLU A 156 2.41 4.39 -16.97
CA GLU A 156 1.78 4.67 -18.26
C GLU A 156 1.63 6.17 -18.56
N VAL A 157 1.46 7.00 -17.52
CA VAL A 157 1.40 8.45 -17.71
C VAL A 157 2.80 9.06 -17.84
N PRO A 158 2.97 10.16 -18.62
CA PRO A 158 4.20 10.94 -18.60
C PRO A 158 4.57 11.36 -17.19
N PRO A 159 5.86 11.60 -16.86
CA PRO A 159 6.28 11.99 -15.52
C PRO A 159 5.47 13.17 -14.99
N ILE A 160 4.62 12.91 -13.99
CA ILE A 160 3.61 13.86 -13.46
C ILE A 160 4.23 15.20 -13.07
N ILE A 161 5.45 15.17 -12.49
CA ILE A 161 6.15 16.39 -12.06
C ILE A 161 6.51 17.28 -13.29
N LYS A 162 6.77 16.66 -14.44
CA LYS A 162 7.17 17.34 -15.68
C LYS A 162 5.99 17.67 -16.59
N GLU A 163 4.76 17.34 -16.20
CA GLU A 163 3.56 17.71 -16.96
C GLU A 163 3.45 19.22 -17.06
N GLU A 164 3.31 19.72 -18.27
CA GLU A 164 3.26 21.16 -18.58
C GLU A 164 1.83 21.71 -18.51
N ASP A 165 0.83 20.88 -18.86
CA ASP A 165 -0.58 21.28 -18.70
C ASP A 165 -0.95 21.27 -17.20
N VAL A 166 -1.21 22.48 -16.69
CA VAL A 166 -1.51 22.71 -15.27
C VAL A 166 -2.76 21.94 -14.82
N ALA A 167 -3.79 21.85 -15.66
CA ALA A 167 -5.03 21.17 -15.30
C ALA A 167 -4.81 19.64 -15.25
N VAL A 168 -4.10 19.08 -16.24
CA VAL A 168 -3.75 17.66 -16.27
C VAL A 168 -2.84 17.29 -15.10
N LYS A 169 -1.82 18.10 -14.83
CA LYS A 169 -0.92 17.91 -13.69
C LYS A 169 -1.67 17.90 -12.38
N GLN A 170 -2.53 18.89 -12.15
CA GLN A 170 -3.31 18.99 -10.91
C GLN A 170 -4.25 17.79 -10.76
N HIS A 171 -4.91 17.36 -11.82
CA HIS A 171 -5.75 16.16 -11.82
C HIS A 171 -4.97 14.92 -11.40
N ARG A 172 -3.81 14.66 -12.01
CA ARG A 172 -2.97 13.50 -11.70
C ARG A 172 -2.46 13.53 -10.27
N LEU A 173 -2.07 14.70 -9.77
CA LEU A 173 -1.67 14.88 -8.38
C LEU A 173 -2.84 14.66 -7.41
N ASN A 174 -4.05 15.07 -7.77
CA ASN A 174 -5.25 14.79 -6.97
C ASN A 174 -5.53 13.28 -6.90
N ILE A 175 -5.40 12.54 -8.01
CA ILE A 175 -5.48 11.07 -8.01
C ILE A 175 -4.44 10.48 -7.05
N CYS A 176 -3.18 10.93 -7.13
CA CYS A 176 -2.12 10.47 -6.23
C CYS A 176 -2.49 10.71 -4.76
N LYS A 177 -3.01 11.90 -4.43
CA LYS A 177 -3.40 12.24 -3.05
C LYS A 177 -4.52 11.34 -2.55
N ILE A 178 -5.57 11.16 -3.34
CA ILE A 178 -6.70 10.30 -2.96
C ILE A 178 -6.23 8.84 -2.79
N ALA A 179 -5.38 8.35 -3.69
CA ALA A 179 -4.82 7.00 -3.57
C ALA A 179 -4.02 6.82 -2.28
N ALA A 180 -3.18 7.80 -1.91
CA ALA A 180 -2.45 7.77 -0.65
C ALA A 180 -3.39 7.77 0.57
N ASP A 181 -4.45 8.57 0.54
CA ASP A 181 -5.42 8.66 1.64
C ASP A 181 -6.21 7.35 1.80
N VAL A 182 -6.66 6.76 0.69
CA VAL A 182 -7.36 5.47 0.67
C VAL A 182 -6.45 4.37 1.22
N ILE A 183 -5.20 4.28 0.76
CA ILE A 183 -4.24 3.30 1.27
C ILE A 183 -4.01 3.51 2.77
N LYS A 184 -3.72 4.74 3.20
CA LYS A 184 -3.50 5.04 4.63
C LYS A 184 -4.70 4.68 5.49
N SER A 185 -5.90 5.08 5.05
CA SER A 185 -7.14 4.80 5.78
C SER A 185 -7.43 3.30 5.86
N GLY A 186 -7.33 2.60 4.74
CA GLY A 186 -7.60 1.16 4.70
C GLY A 186 -6.58 0.33 5.47
N MET A 187 -5.28 0.66 5.39
CA MET A 187 -4.24 0.02 6.21
C MET A 187 -4.48 0.29 7.71
N GLY A 188 -4.88 1.51 8.08
CA GLY A 188 -5.25 1.85 9.45
C GLY A 188 -6.45 1.04 9.97
N ILE A 189 -7.47 0.75 9.15
CA ILE A 189 -8.59 -0.15 9.52
C ILE A 189 -8.08 -1.56 9.78
N LEU A 190 -7.06 -2.03 9.07
CA LEU A 190 -6.43 -3.33 9.27
C LEU A 190 -5.46 -3.34 10.47
N GLY A 191 -5.22 -2.19 11.12
CA GLY A 191 -4.27 -2.06 12.23
C GLY A 191 -2.80 -2.07 11.79
N ILE A 192 -2.54 -1.65 10.54
CA ILE A 192 -1.21 -1.63 9.90
C ILE A 192 -0.74 -0.19 9.74
#